data_def24a854781384213ef9988bc6e1ab4
#
_entry.id   def24a854781384213ef9988bc6e1ab4
#
_cell.length_a   1.000
_cell.length_b   1.000
_cell.length_c   1.000
_cell.angle_alpha   90.00
_cell.angle_beta   90.00
_cell.angle_gamma   90.00
#
_symmetry.space_group_name_H-M   'P 1'
#
loop_
_entity.id
_entity.type
_entity.pdbx_description
1 polymer ?
#
loop_
_entity_poly.entity_id
_entity_poly.type
_entity_poly.pdbx_seq_one_letter_code
_entity_poly.pdbx_strand_id
1 'polypeptide(L)'
;MRQVIKQVQRGLNTRLGFFILTVVLFSVKSFLAYRTEFNLGVKGSMQALLLAVNPLPAALLLLGLALYLRGRKSYWVMIIIDAIMSTWLFANILYYREFSDFLSFSLMKGSSSVSNNLGKSIAGIIHPVDFLVFLDVVVLILLIACKVSRIDVNRFKKR
;
A
#
# COMPACT_ATOMS: atom_id res chain seq x y z
N MET A 1 -6.37 29.64 1.15
CA MET A 1 -5.60 28.53 1.72
C MET A 1 -6.31 27.78 2.86
N ARG A 2 -6.76 28.43 3.94
CA ARG A 2 -7.49 27.78 5.07
C ARG A 2 -8.81 27.07 4.67
N GLN A 3 -9.56 27.58 3.69
CA GLN A 3 -10.81 26.96 3.24
C GLN A 3 -10.56 25.65 2.46
N VAL A 4 -9.53 25.61 1.60
CA VAL A 4 -9.14 24.42 0.84
C VAL A 4 -8.70 23.30 1.80
N ILE A 5 -7.89 23.64 2.81
CA ILE A 5 -7.46 22.69 3.85
C ILE A 5 -8.66 22.10 4.60
N LYS A 6 -9.66 22.92 4.95
CA LYS A 6 -10.90 22.45 5.61
C LYS A 6 -11.75 21.55 4.70
N GLN A 7 -11.81 21.83 3.40
CA GLN A 7 -12.53 21.00 2.45
C GLN A 7 -11.84 19.65 2.25
N VAL A 8 -10.52 19.64 2.10
CA VAL A 8 -9.73 18.41 2.01
C VAL A 8 -9.87 17.57 3.29
N GLN A 9 -9.79 18.19 4.46
CA GLN A 9 -10.02 17.51 5.75
C GLN A 9 -11.45 16.94 5.88
N ARG A 10 -12.46 17.63 5.36
CA ARG A 10 -13.84 17.09 5.32
C ARG A 10 -13.97 15.90 4.36
N GLY A 11 -13.32 15.97 3.20
CA GLY A 11 -13.29 14.87 2.25
C GLY A 11 -12.60 13.62 2.83
N LEU A 12 -11.43 13.81 3.45
CA LEU A 12 -10.67 12.73 4.09
C LEU A 12 -11.38 12.08 5.29
N ASN A 13 -12.34 12.80 5.90
CA ASN A 13 -13.18 12.28 6.98
C ASN A 13 -14.29 11.34 6.50
N THR A 14 -14.53 11.22 5.20
CA THR A 14 -15.47 10.26 4.63
C THR A 14 -14.76 8.93 4.36
N ARG A 15 -15.50 7.83 4.43
CA ARG A 15 -14.95 6.50 4.09
C ARG A 15 -14.40 6.46 2.67
N LEU A 16 -15.11 7.08 1.73
CA LEU A 16 -14.68 7.18 0.34
C LEU A 16 -13.40 8.02 0.21
N GLY A 17 -13.30 9.14 0.92
CA GLY A 17 -12.08 9.95 0.90
C GLY A 17 -10.87 9.23 1.47
N PHE A 18 -11.05 8.49 2.55
CA PHE A 18 -9.98 7.66 3.12
C PHE A 18 -9.57 6.53 2.17
N PHE A 19 -10.54 5.87 1.55
CA PHE A 19 -10.30 4.85 0.52
C PHE A 19 -9.50 5.40 -0.66
N ILE A 20 -9.91 6.55 -1.22
CA ILE A 20 -9.20 7.19 -2.34
C ILE A 20 -7.78 7.56 -1.93
N LEU A 21 -7.59 8.12 -0.72
CA LEU A 21 -6.27 8.43 -0.20
C LEU A 21 -5.38 7.19 -0.12
N THR A 22 -5.89 6.09 0.44
CA THR A 22 -5.14 4.82 0.55
C THR A 22 -4.77 4.27 -0.82
N VAL A 23 -5.69 4.28 -1.79
CA VAL A 23 -5.42 3.85 -3.18
C VAL A 23 -4.33 4.71 -3.82
N VAL A 24 -4.40 6.03 -3.65
CA VAL A 24 -3.40 6.96 -4.21
C VAL A 24 -2.03 6.73 -3.57
N LEU A 25 -1.96 6.65 -2.25
CA LEU A 25 -0.70 6.41 -1.53
C LEU A 25 -0.05 5.09 -1.96
N PHE A 26 -0.85 4.01 -1.99
CA PHE A 26 -0.37 2.71 -2.45
C PHE A 26 0.12 2.74 -3.91
N SER A 27 -0.62 3.42 -4.80
CA SER A 27 -0.25 3.50 -6.22
C SER A 27 1.02 4.30 -6.42
N VAL A 28 1.19 5.41 -5.70
CA VAL A 28 2.40 6.25 -5.79
C VAL A 28 3.62 5.48 -5.28
N LYS A 29 3.54 4.82 -4.13
CA LYS A 29 4.68 4.04 -3.61
C LYS A 29 5.03 2.86 -4.52
N SER A 30 4.03 2.15 -5.06
CA SER A 30 4.26 1.04 -5.99
C SER A 30 4.92 1.52 -7.27
N PHE A 31 4.46 2.65 -7.83
CA PHE A 31 5.10 3.28 -8.98
C PHE A 31 6.56 3.65 -8.70
N LEU A 32 6.83 4.26 -7.54
CA LEU A 32 8.20 4.62 -7.14
C LEU A 32 9.06 3.36 -7.00
N ALA A 33 8.59 2.32 -6.30
CA ALA A 33 9.28 1.05 -6.15
C ALA A 33 9.58 0.41 -7.50
N TYR A 34 8.62 0.37 -8.42
CA TYR A 34 8.83 -0.17 -9.76
C TYR A 34 9.86 0.61 -10.56
N ARG A 35 9.96 1.90 -10.35
CA ARG A 35 10.91 2.75 -11.09
C ARG A 35 12.32 2.75 -10.50
N THR A 36 12.45 2.61 -9.18
CA THR A 36 13.75 2.70 -8.48
C THR A 36 14.39 1.34 -8.25
N GLU A 37 13.59 0.33 -7.91
CA GLU A 37 14.09 -0.96 -7.46
C GLU A 37 14.12 -2.01 -8.58
N PHE A 38 13.16 -1.95 -9.51
CA PHE A 38 13.07 -2.92 -10.59
C PHE A 38 13.65 -2.37 -11.89
N ASN A 39 14.65 -3.05 -12.44
CA ASN A 39 15.26 -2.68 -13.72
C ASN A 39 14.38 -3.15 -14.90
N LEU A 40 13.21 -2.54 -15.04
CA LEU A 40 12.21 -2.92 -16.04
C LEU A 40 12.50 -2.37 -17.45
N GLY A 41 13.61 -1.66 -17.65
CA GLY A 41 13.98 -1.13 -18.97
C GLY A 41 12.97 -0.12 -19.54
N VAL A 42 12.24 0.61 -18.69
CA VAL A 42 11.21 1.58 -19.11
C VAL A 42 11.84 2.72 -19.89
N LYS A 43 11.67 2.75 -21.20
CA LYS A 43 12.25 3.76 -22.12
C LYS A 43 11.24 4.74 -22.70
N GLY A 44 9.92 4.49 -22.55
CA GLY A 44 8.87 5.29 -23.18
C GLY A 44 7.82 5.81 -22.20
N SER A 45 7.17 6.95 -22.59
CA SER A 45 6.09 7.54 -21.79
C SER A 45 4.89 6.61 -21.63
N MET A 46 4.56 5.81 -22.64
CA MET A 46 3.49 4.81 -22.60
C MET A 46 3.80 3.71 -21.57
N GLN A 47 5.04 3.23 -21.53
CA GLN A 47 5.46 2.23 -20.56
C GLN A 47 5.41 2.77 -19.13
N ALA A 48 5.83 4.03 -18.92
CA ALA A 48 5.73 4.71 -17.63
C ALA A 48 4.27 4.86 -17.18
N LEU A 49 3.36 5.17 -18.09
CA LEU A 49 1.92 5.25 -17.82
C LEU A 49 1.34 3.89 -17.44
N LEU A 50 1.68 2.83 -18.19
CA LEU A 50 1.25 1.48 -17.86
C LEU A 50 1.75 1.06 -16.46
N LEU A 51 2.99 1.40 -16.14
CA LEU A 51 3.59 1.13 -14.83
C LEU A 51 2.86 1.85 -13.70
N ALA A 52 2.42 3.10 -13.95
CA ALA A 52 1.66 3.90 -12.98
C ALA A 52 0.23 3.35 -12.76
N VAL A 53 -0.38 2.80 -13.81
CA VAL A 53 -1.75 2.25 -13.76
C VAL A 53 -1.77 0.83 -13.20
N ASN A 54 -0.69 0.06 -13.37
CA ASN A 54 -0.61 -1.36 -12.99
C ASN A 54 -1.06 -1.68 -11.55
N PRO A 55 -0.70 -0.91 -10.49
CA PRO A 55 -1.14 -1.22 -9.12
C PRO A 55 -2.60 -0.85 -8.85
N LEU A 56 -3.24 -0.01 -9.67
CA LEU A 56 -4.59 0.50 -9.44
C LEU A 56 -5.67 -0.60 -9.40
N PRO A 57 -5.76 -1.55 -10.35
CA PRO A 57 -6.80 -2.57 -10.32
C PRO A 57 -6.77 -3.41 -9.04
N ALA A 58 -5.58 -3.84 -8.62
CA ALA A 58 -5.41 -4.61 -7.39
C ALA A 58 -5.77 -3.79 -6.15
N ALA A 59 -5.32 -2.54 -6.07
CA ALA A 59 -5.64 -1.63 -4.98
C ALA A 59 -7.15 -1.35 -4.90
N LEU A 60 -7.80 -1.03 -6.02
CA LEU A 60 -9.24 -0.77 -6.07
C LEU A 60 -10.06 -1.99 -5.65
N LEU A 61 -9.68 -3.18 -6.11
CA LEU A 61 -10.38 -4.43 -5.80
C LEU A 61 -10.22 -4.78 -4.32
N LEU A 62 -9.00 -4.88 -3.82
CA LEU A 62 -8.72 -5.36 -2.47
C LEU A 62 -9.18 -4.35 -1.41
N LEU A 63 -8.84 -3.06 -1.58
CA LEU A 63 -9.30 -2.01 -0.66
C LEU A 63 -10.80 -1.74 -0.77
N GLY A 64 -11.38 -1.95 -1.97
CA GLY A 64 -12.82 -1.82 -2.21
C GLY A 64 -13.65 -2.79 -1.38
N LEU A 65 -13.13 -4.00 -1.09
CA LEU A 65 -13.78 -4.96 -0.20
C LEU A 65 -14.03 -4.38 1.19
N ALA A 66 -13.13 -3.52 1.68
CA ALA A 66 -13.30 -2.88 2.98
C ALA A 66 -14.48 -1.89 3.05
N LEU A 67 -14.98 -1.39 1.90
CA LEU A 67 -16.14 -0.50 1.84
C LEU A 67 -17.47 -1.21 2.16
N TYR A 68 -17.52 -2.54 2.03
CA TYR A 68 -18.70 -3.34 2.46
C TYR A 68 -18.89 -3.30 3.98
N LEU A 69 -17.82 -3.07 4.72
CA LEU A 69 -17.87 -2.96 6.18
C LEU A 69 -18.39 -1.59 6.61
N ARG A 70 -19.20 -1.54 7.66
CA ARG A 70 -19.77 -0.31 8.18
C ARG A 70 -18.98 0.23 9.38
N GLY A 71 -18.92 1.55 9.51
CA GLY A 71 -18.35 2.23 10.67
C GLY A 71 -16.82 2.16 10.72
N ARG A 72 -16.28 2.17 11.93
CA ARG A 72 -14.83 2.23 12.20
C ARG A 72 -14.06 1.01 11.72
N LYS A 73 -14.72 -0.15 11.60
CA LYS A 73 -14.10 -1.40 11.12
C LYS A 73 -13.59 -1.27 9.69
N SER A 74 -14.30 -0.51 8.82
CA SER A 74 -13.89 -0.29 7.43
C SER A 74 -12.50 0.35 7.34
N TYR A 75 -12.19 1.35 8.17
CA TYR A 75 -10.89 2.04 8.16
C TYR A 75 -9.75 1.09 8.59
N TRP A 76 -9.97 0.31 9.65
CA TRP A 76 -8.97 -0.65 10.11
C TRP A 76 -8.70 -1.74 9.09
N VAL A 77 -9.75 -2.24 8.43
CA VAL A 77 -9.58 -3.26 7.37
C VAL A 77 -8.84 -2.68 6.17
N MET A 78 -9.09 -1.43 5.77
CA MET A 78 -8.29 -0.77 4.72
C MET A 78 -6.80 -0.72 5.09
N ILE A 79 -6.47 -0.35 6.33
CA ILE A 79 -5.07 -0.32 6.80
C ILE A 79 -4.46 -1.72 6.79
N ILE A 80 -5.19 -2.73 7.25
CA ILE A 80 -4.69 -4.12 7.28
C ILE A 80 -4.42 -4.60 5.85
N ILE A 81 -5.34 -4.36 4.93
CA ILE A 81 -5.18 -4.73 3.52
C ILE A 81 -3.96 -3.99 2.92
N ASP A 82 -3.84 -2.68 3.16
CA ASP A 82 -2.71 -1.89 2.69
C ASP A 82 -1.38 -2.37 3.27
N ALA A 83 -1.35 -2.73 4.56
CA ALA A 83 -0.17 -3.33 5.20
C ALA A 83 0.22 -4.68 4.57
N ILE A 84 -0.76 -5.53 4.25
CA ILE A 84 -0.51 -6.81 3.56
C ILE A 84 0.05 -6.56 2.15
N MET A 85 -0.55 -5.65 1.39
CA MET A 85 -0.08 -5.29 0.05
C MET A 85 1.33 -4.66 0.11
N SER A 86 1.61 -3.86 1.12
CA SER A 86 2.94 -3.26 1.36
C SER A 86 3.98 -4.31 1.70
N THR A 87 3.62 -5.28 2.52
CA THR A 87 4.49 -6.43 2.86
C THR A 87 4.79 -7.26 1.62
N TRP A 88 3.79 -7.46 0.76
CA TRP A 88 3.98 -8.15 -0.52
C TRP A 88 4.93 -7.39 -1.44
N LEU A 89 4.76 -6.07 -1.55
CA LEU A 89 5.65 -5.21 -2.34
C LEU A 89 7.08 -5.24 -1.79
N PHE A 90 7.24 -5.13 -0.48
CA PHE A 90 8.53 -5.23 0.21
C PHE A 90 9.22 -6.57 -0.07
N ALA A 91 8.48 -7.68 0.04
CA ALA A 91 9.01 -9.01 -0.26
C ALA A 91 9.46 -9.13 -1.73
N ASN A 92 8.71 -8.54 -2.67
CA ASN A 92 9.10 -8.51 -4.07
C ASN A 92 10.37 -7.70 -4.31
N ILE A 93 10.56 -6.55 -3.64
CA ILE A 93 11.78 -5.75 -3.74
C ILE A 93 12.99 -6.57 -3.30
N LEU A 94 12.92 -7.21 -2.13
CA LEU A 94 14.03 -8.03 -1.61
C LEU A 94 14.31 -9.23 -2.51
N TYR A 95 13.27 -9.90 -2.97
CA TYR A 95 13.41 -11.05 -3.85
C TYR A 95 14.04 -10.66 -5.19
N TYR A 96 13.61 -9.54 -5.77
CA TYR A 96 14.15 -9.04 -7.02
C TYR A 96 15.64 -8.67 -6.93
N ARG A 97 16.08 -8.10 -5.80
CA ARG A 97 17.49 -7.78 -5.58
C ARG A 97 18.38 -9.01 -5.56
N GLU A 98 17.88 -10.12 -5.02
CA GLU A 98 18.65 -11.38 -4.90
C GLU A 98 18.62 -12.19 -6.19
N PHE A 99 17.45 -12.33 -6.81
CA PHE A 99 17.22 -13.28 -7.91
C PHE A 99 16.99 -12.61 -9.26
N SER A 100 16.90 -11.28 -9.33
CA SER A 100 16.54 -10.51 -10.54
C SER A 100 15.22 -10.98 -11.18
N ASP A 101 14.31 -11.53 -10.37
CA ASP A 101 13.00 -12.05 -10.77
C ASP A 101 11.94 -11.68 -9.72
N PHE A 102 10.65 -11.81 -10.07
CA PHE A 102 9.54 -11.50 -9.18
C PHE A 102 9.11 -12.69 -8.34
N LEU A 103 8.77 -12.42 -7.08
CA LEU A 103 8.23 -13.42 -6.16
C LEU A 103 6.86 -13.92 -6.66
N SER A 104 6.73 -15.21 -6.90
CA SER A 104 5.46 -15.84 -7.26
C SER A 104 4.98 -16.84 -6.21
N PHE A 105 3.66 -17.04 -6.11
CA PHE A 105 3.09 -18.01 -5.18
C PHE A 105 3.54 -19.45 -5.41
N SER A 106 3.89 -19.81 -6.65
CA SER A 106 4.40 -21.13 -6.98
C SER A 106 5.78 -21.38 -6.37
N LEU A 107 6.63 -20.36 -6.33
CA LEU A 107 7.96 -20.44 -5.72
C LEU A 107 7.88 -20.56 -4.19
N MET A 108 6.89 -19.92 -3.57
CA MET A 108 6.68 -20.05 -2.12
C MET A 108 6.34 -21.47 -1.68
N LYS A 109 5.63 -22.24 -2.52
CA LYS A 109 5.30 -23.65 -2.23
C LYS A 109 6.50 -24.59 -2.34
N GLY A 110 7.48 -24.27 -3.21
CA GLY A 110 8.68 -25.11 -3.43
C GLY A 110 9.84 -24.83 -2.48
N SER A 111 9.80 -23.77 -1.69
CA SER A 111 10.95 -23.24 -0.95
C SER A 111 11.18 -23.81 0.45
N SER A 112 10.44 -24.85 0.87
CA SER A 112 10.59 -25.42 2.22
C SER A 112 11.99 -25.97 2.52
N SER A 113 12.74 -26.37 1.49
CA SER A 113 14.13 -26.88 1.62
C SER A 113 15.21 -25.79 1.50
N VAL A 114 14.86 -24.60 1.01
CA VAL A 114 15.81 -23.50 0.75
C VAL A 114 15.79 -22.45 1.87
N SER A 115 14.83 -22.54 2.81
CA SER A 115 14.53 -21.48 3.80
C SER A 115 15.68 -21.12 4.75
N ASN A 116 16.57 -22.09 5.08
CA ASN A 116 17.64 -21.85 6.06
C ASN A 116 18.78 -20.95 5.54
N ASN A 117 19.02 -20.92 4.24
CA ASN A 117 20.05 -20.07 3.62
C ASN A 117 19.47 -18.73 3.13
N LEU A 118 18.22 -18.73 2.67
CA LEU A 118 17.50 -17.51 2.22
C LEU A 118 17.39 -16.46 3.32
N GLY A 119 17.14 -16.84 4.57
CA GLY A 119 17.00 -15.90 5.68
C GLY A 119 18.28 -15.11 5.95
N LYS A 120 19.46 -15.72 5.81
CA LYS A 120 20.75 -15.04 5.98
C LYS A 120 21.08 -14.12 4.81
N SER A 121 20.82 -14.56 3.57
CA SER A 121 21.02 -13.75 2.38
C SER A 121 20.10 -12.51 2.38
N ILE A 122 18.83 -12.69 2.68
CA ILE A 122 17.86 -11.60 2.75
C ILE A 122 18.24 -10.58 3.82
N ALA A 123 18.69 -11.01 5.01
CA ALA A 123 19.10 -10.11 6.08
C ALA A 123 20.27 -9.18 5.68
N GLY A 124 21.16 -9.65 4.78
CA GLY A 124 22.27 -8.85 4.25
C GLY A 124 21.88 -7.82 3.19
N ILE A 125 20.70 -7.95 2.60
CA ILE A 125 20.23 -7.11 1.46
C ILE A 125 19.26 -6.01 1.92
N ILE A 126 18.72 -6.14 3.13
CA ILE A 126 17.78 -5.15 3.68
C ILE A 126 18.50 -3.83 3.94
N HIS A 127 18.01 -2.77 3.31
CA HIS A 127 18.45 -1.40 3.57
C HIS A 127 17.40 -0.66 4.43
N PRO A 128 17.81 0.26 5.31
CA PRO A 128 16.86 1.06 6.11
C PRO A 128 15.83 1.82 5.27
N VAL A 129 16.20 2.19 4.03
CA VAL A 129 15.32 2.88 3.07
C VAL A 129 14.13 2.00 2.65
N ASP A 130 14.26 0.68 2.70
CA ASP A 130 13.20 -0.24 2.28
C ASP A 130 11.97 -0.14 3.18
N PHE A 131 12.15 0.27 4.45
CA PHE A 131 11.04 0.51 5.38
C PHE A 131 10.17 1.70 5.00
N LEU A 132 10.61 2.57 4.07
CA LEU A 132 9.78 3.65 3.52
C LEU A 132 8.54 3.10 2.80
N VAL A 133 8.56 1.85 2.36
CA VAL A 133 7.38 1.16 1.78
C VAL A 133 6.22 1.10 2.78
N PHE A 134 6.47 1.17 4.09
CA PHE A 134 5.44 1.17 5.13
C PHE A 134 5.04 2.57 5.61
N LEU A 135 5.61 3.63 5.05
CA LEU A 135 5.38 5.01 5.48
C LEU A 135 3.91 5.40 5.34
N ASP A 136 3.24 4.96 4.28
CA ASP A 136 1.83 5.22 4.06
C ASP A 136 0.94 4.55 5.12
N VAL A 137 1.26 3.30 5.54
CA VAL A 137 0.57 2.61 6.63
C VAL A 137 0.67 3.43 7.92
N VAL A 138 1.86 3.95 8.23
CA VAL A 138 2.08 4.82 9.40
C VAL A 138 1.24 6.10 9.30
N VAL A 139 1.26 6.76 8.13
CA VAL A 139 0.45 7.96 7.88
C VAL A 139 -1.04 7.68 8.07
N LEU A 140 -1.55 6.56 7.54
CA LEU A 140 -2.96 6.17 7.68
C LEU A 140 -3.34 5.89 9.13
N ILE A 141 -2.47 5.23 9.91
CA ILE A 141 -2.68 5.01 11.35
C ILE A 141 -2.72 6.33 12.10
N LEU A 142 -1.78 7.25 11.83
CA LEU A 142 -1.74 8.57 12.44
C LEU A 142 -2.99 9.39 12.12
N LEU A 143 -3.49 9.34 10.89
CA LEU A 143 -4.74 10.00 10.50
C LEU A 143 -5.94 9.50 11.31
N ILE A 144 -6.03 8.18 11.57
CA ILE A 144 -7.08 7.62 12.42
C ILE A 144 -6.88 8.04 13.89
N ALA A 145 -5.64 8.00 14.38
CA ALA A 145 -5.31 8.37 15.75
C ALA A 145 -5.58 9.86 16.04
N CYS A 146 -5.27 10.74 15.09
CA CYS A 146 -5.50 12.20 15.19
C CYS A 146 -6.97 12.63 15.08
N LYS A 147 -7.93 11.70 15.17
CA LYS A 147 -9.38 11.98 15.18
C LYS A 147 -9.96 12.50 13.86
N VAL A 148 -9.23 12.45 12.76
CA VAL A 148 -9.74 12.88 11.45
C VAL A 148 -11.00 12.09 11.05
N SER A 149 -11.12 10.83 11.51
CA SER A 149 -12.24 9.94 11.19
C SER A 149 -13.39 9.93 12.22
N ARG A 150 -13.31 10.68 13.33
CA ARG A 150 -14.36 10.64 14.39
C ARG A 150 -15.70 11.30 14.01
N ILE A 151 -15.72 12.16 13.02
CA ILE A 151 -16.92 12.93 12.65
C ILE A 151 -17.97 12.05 11.96
N ASP A 152 -17.53 11.00 11.24
CA ASP A 152 -18.44 10.14 10.46
C ASP A 152 -19.22 9.14 11.34
N VAL A 153 -18.65 8.70 12.46
CA VAL A 153 -19.29 7.75 13.38
C VAL A 153 -20.50 8.38 14.10
N ASN A 154 -20.47 9.69 14.37
CA ASN A 154 -21.55 10.38 15.05
C ASN A 154 -22.75 10.70 14.14
N ARG A 155 -22.58 10.79 12.81
CA ARG A 155 -23.68 11.00 11.88
C ARG A 155 -24.57 9.77 11.71
N PHE A 156 -24.04 8.56 11.85
CA PHE A 156 -24.80 7.31 11.73
C PHE A 156 -25.51 6.87 12.99
N LYS A 157 -25.19 7.48 14.15
CA LYS A 157 -25.88 7.19 15.42
C LYS A 157 -27.19 7.99 15.60
N LYS A 158 -27.47 8.92 14.67
CA LYS A 158 -28.66 9.82 14.69
C LYS A 158 -29.72 9.46 13.63
N ARG A 159 -29.66 8.27 13.01
CA ARG A 159 -30.74 7.75 12.17
C ARG A 159 -31.20 6.39 12.64
#